data_1638379f1819cd590c1fd864ea89c7c8
#
_entry.id   1638379f1819cd590c1fd864ea89c7c8
#
_cell.length_a   1.000
_cell.length_b   1.000
_cell.length_c   1.000
_cell.angle_alpha   90.00
_cell.angle_beta   90.00
_cell.angle_gamma   90.00
#
_symmetry.space_group_name_H-M   'P 1'
#
loop_
_entity.id
_entity.type
_entity.pdbx_description
1 polymer ?
#
loop_
_entity_poly.entity_id
_entity_poly.type
_entity_poly.pdbx_seq_one_letter_code
_entity_poly.pdbx_strand_id
1 'polypeptide(L)'
;MTDQAETRPQMIIGSDNYPPFNYEDADGKPAGIDVDLATEAFDRLGYDAVFTYIDWEAKKQFLENRDIDCIWGSFSIDGSENQYHWTTPYMISRQVVAVSKDSDIYTLADLEGKRVAVQSTTKPEEIFASHTDERIPELAEIFSLQNRELIYPFLSKGYADAVAAHETAILQCMKDYDLEYRILEEPLQTVGLGVAFSKYDDRGIETELSQVFEDMREDGTLEEILENYLEHPEDYLEVDTCEK
;
A
#
# COMPACT_ATOMS: atom_id res chain seq x y z
N MET A 1 8.89 -5.58 -46.79
CA MET A 1 7.82 -5.30 -45.83
C MET A 1 8.47 -5.31 -44.49
N THR A 2 8.80 -4.15 -43.98
CA THR A 2 9.36 -3.99 -42.63
C THR A 2 8.20 -4.15 -41.67
N ASP A 3 8.26 -5.22 -40.90
CA ASP A 3 7.40 -5.47 -39.76
C ASP A 3 7.64 -4.30 -38.79
N GLN A 4 6.75 -3.32 -38.78
CA GLN A 4 6.70 -2.35 -37.72
C GLN A 4 6.07 -3.09 -36.55
N ALA A 5 6.87 -3.53 -35.60
CA ALA A 5 6.35 -3.95 -34.32
C ALA A 5 5.46 -2.81 -33.81
N GLU A 6 4.15 -3.03 -33.73
CA GLU A 6 3.23 -2.11 -33.10
C GLU A 6 3.73 -1.91 -31.66
N THR A 7 4.18 -0.71 -31.34
CA THR A 7 4.52 -0.38 -29.96
C THR A 7 3.25 -0.44 -29.13
N ARG A 8 3.23 -1.28 -28.10
CA ARG A 8 2.10 -1.40 -27.18
C ARG A 8 1.86 -0.05 -26.48
N PRO A 9 0.62 0.31 -26.20
CA PRO A 9 0.33 1.48 -25.42
C PRO A 9 0.90 1.32 -24.01
N GLN A 10 1.36 2.43 -23.42
CA GLN A 10 1.90 2.45 -22.07
C GLN A 10 0.81 2.78 -21.06
N MET A 11 0.92 2.20 -19.86
CA MET A 11 0.15 2.57 -18.69
C MET A 11 1.11 3.16 -17.65
N ILE A 12 1.00 4.46 -17.41
CA ILE A 12 1.89 5.18 -16.47
C ILE A 12 1.31 5.05 -15.06
N ILE A 13 2.05 4.37 -14.19
CA ILE A 13 1.64 4.02 -12.83
C ILE A 13 2.38 4.90 -11.84
N GLY A 14 1.63 5.65 -11.02
CA GLY A 14 2.19 6.45 -9.94
C GLY A 14 2.23 5.67 -8.62
N SER A 15 3.41 5.62 -7.99
CA SER A 15 3.60 5.02 -6.67
C SER A 15 4.64 5.79 -5.87
N ASP A 16 4.76 5.53 -4.56
CA ASP A 16 5.91 5.96 -3.75
C ASP A 16 6.88 4.78 -3.53
N ASN A 17 8.03 5.06 -2.93
CA ASN A 17 8.97 4.02 -2.55
C ASN A 17 8.50 3.33 -1.27
N TYR A 18 8.01 2.10 -1.39
CA TYR A 18 7.41 1.35 -0.29
C TYR A 18 7.66 -0.16 -0.36
N PRO A 19 8.84 -0.64 0.05
CA PRO A 19 9.09 -2.08 0.16
C PRO A 19 8.10 -2.78 1.11
N PRO A 20 7.62 -4.00 0.81
CA PRO A 20 7.91 -4.81 -0.37
C PRO A 20 7.00 -4.53 -1.58
N PHE A 21 6.15 -3.50 -1.54
CA PHE A 21 5.15 -3.24 -2.59
C PHE A 21 5.76 -2.60 -3.84
N ASN A 22 6.44 -1.47 -3.67
CA ASN A 22 7.08 -0.70 -4.73
C ASN A 22 8.43 -0.17 -4.27
N TYR A 23 9.50 -0.50 -4.96
CA TYR A 23 10.84 0.00 -4.66
C TYR A 23 11.74 -0.11 -5.89
N GLU A 24 12.92 0.50 -5.81
CA GLU A 24 13.98 0.27 -6.81
C GLU A 24 14.91 -0.84 -6.31
N ASP A 25 15.18 -1.80 -7.17
CA ASP A 25 16.17 -2.83 -6.90
C ASP A 25 17.62 -2.28 -6.95
N ALA A 26 18.60 -3.16 -6.76
CA ALA A 26 20.01 -2.76 -6.77
C ALA A 26 20.50 -2.21 -8.13
N ASP A 27 19.77 -2.48 -9.20
CA ASP A 27 20.04 -1.99 -10.56
C ASP A 27 19.25 -0.70 -10.89
N GLY A 28 18.46 -0.19 -9.93
CA GLY A 28 17.59 0.98 -10.10
C GLY A 28 16.34 0.69 -10.94
N LYS A 29 15.89 -0.56 -10.99
CA LYS A 29 14.66 -0.94 -11.68
C LYS A 29 13.50 -1.06 -10.70
N PRO A 30 12.27 -0.73 -11.14
CA PRO A 30 11.08 -0.98 -10.34
C PRO A 30 10.97 -2.47 -9.98
N ALA A 31 10.68 -2.76 -8.72
CA ALA A 31 10.50 -4.09 -8.16
C ALA A 31 9.46 -4.06 -7.03
N GLY A 32 8.93 -5.21 -6.66
CA GLY A 32 8.00 -5.38 -5.56
C GLY A 32 6.66 -5.99 -5.98
N ILE A 33 5.83 -6.27 -4.98
CA ILE A 33 4.53 -6.93 -5.16
C ILE A 33 3.68 -6.21 -6.20
N ASP A 34 3.50 -4.90 -6.05
CA ASP A 34 2.64 -4.12 -6.94
C ASP A 34 3.24 -4.00 -8.34
N VAL A 35 4.58 -3.99 -8.43
CA VAL A 35 5.29 -3.93 -9.73
C VAL A 35 5.06 -5.20 -10.52
N ASP A 36 5.23 -6.37 -9.89
CA ASP A 36 5.05 -7.66 -10.56
C ASP A 36 3.59 -7.89 -10.93
N LEU A 37 2.66 -7.59 -10.00
CA LEU A 37 1.21 -7.69 -10.27
C LEU A 37 0.79 -6.76 -11.41
N ALA A 38 1.23 -5.50 -11.41
CA ALA A 38 0.86 -4.56 -12.45
C ALA A 38 1.45 -4.93 -13.81
N THR A 39 2.69 -5.42 -13.82
CA THR A 39 3.35 -5.87 -15.06
C THR A 39 2.57 -7.00 -15.69
N GLU A 40 2.22 -8.03 -14.93
CA GLU A 40 1.41 -9.17 -15.42
C GLU A 40 0.01 -8.74 -15.83
N ALA A 41 -0.68 -7.97 -14.98
CA ALA A 41 -2.06 -7.58 -15.23
C ALA A 41 -2.19 -6.68 -16.47
N PHE A 42 -1.32 -5.70 -16.64
CA PHE A 42 -1.34 -4.85 -17.83
C PHE A 42 -0.83 -5.57 -19.09
N ASP A 43 0.07 -6.56 -18.94
CA ASP A 43 0.45 -7.43 -20.06
C ASP A 43 -0.76 -8.18 -20.61
N ARG A 44 -1.63 -8.74 -19.75
CA ARG A 44 -2.88 -9.39 -20.15
C ARG A 44 -3.85 -8.45 -20.86
N LEU A 45 -3.84 -7.16 -20.49
CA LEU A 45 -4.66 -6.12 -21.14
C LEU A 45 -4.01 -5.53 -22.42
N GLY A 46 -2.78 -5.93 -22.74
CA GLY A 46 -2.07 -5.44 -23.92
C GLY A 46 -1.38 -4.10 -23.74
N TYR A 47 -1.10 -3.68 -22.51
CA TYR A 47 -0.33 -2.48 -22.18
C TYR A 47 1.07 -2.83 -21.68
N ASP A 48 1.99 -1.87 -21.83
CA ASP A 48 3.28 -1.91 -21.15
C ASP A 48 3.19 -1.07 -19.86
N ALA A 49 3.42 -1.69 -18.70
CA ALA A 49 3.43 -1.01 -17.41
C ALA A 49 4.70 -0.14 -17.27
N VAL A 50 4.53 1.12 -16.93
CA VAL A 50 5.62 2.09 -16.73
C VAL A 50 5.47 2.73 -15.37
N PHE A 51 6.43 2.52 -14.48
CA PHE A 51 6.37 3.01 -13.10
C PHE A 51 7.03 4.37 -12.97
N THR A 52 6.40 5.25 -12.20
CA THR A 52 6.90 6.58 -11.88
C THR A 52 6.74 6.83 -10.38
N TYR A 53 7.84 7.20 -9.72
CA TYR A 53 7.79 7.60 -8.32
C TYR A 53 7.27 9.02 -8.20
N ILE A 54 6.23 9.19 -7.38
CA ILE A 54 5.54 10.46 -7.14
C ILE A 54 5.59 10.83 -5.65
N ASP A 55 5.41 12.10 -5.37
CA ASP A 55 5.08 12.55 -4.03
C ASP A 55 3.67 12.04 -3.66
N TRP A 56 3.59 11.18 -2.64
CA TRP A 56 2.34 10.55 -2.24
C TRP A 56 1.27 11.55 -1.80
N GLU A 57 1.64 12.67 -1.21
CA GLU A 57 0.70 13.73 -0.87
C GLU A 57 0.06 14.35 -2.12
N ALA A 58 0.80 14.40 -3.22
CA ALA A 58 0.35 14.98 -4.48
C ALA A 58 -0.30 13.97 -5.43
N LYS A 59 -0.45 12.68 -5.04
CA LYS A 59 -0.94 11.59 -5.91
C LYS A 59 -2.19 11.93 -6.69
N LYS A 60 -3.16 12.60 -6.04
CA LYS A 60 -4.41 13.01 -6.69
C LYS A 60 -4.18 14.06 -7.77
N GLN A 61 -3.26 15.00 -7.55
CA GLN A 61 -2.93 16.04 -8.51
C GLN A 61 -2.24 15.46 -9.75
N PHE A 62 -1.31 14.50 -9.57
CA PHE A 62 -0.68 13.80 -10.69
C PHE A 62 -1.73 13.10 -11.57
N LEU A 63 -2.70 12.42 -10.93
CA LEU A 63 -3.78 11.74 -11.64
C LEU A 63 -4.73 12.71 -12.37
N GLU A 64 -5.14 13.81 -11.72
CA GLU A 64 -6.01 14.82 -12.31
C GLU A 64 -5.34 15.58 -13.47
N ASN A 65 -4.02 15.81 -13.38
CA ASN A 65 -3.23 16.42 -14.44
C ASN A 65 -2.96 15.46 -15.62
N ARG A 66 -3.23 14.17 -15.46
CA ARG A 66 -2.87 13.10 -16.41
C ARG A 66 -1.35 12.92 -16.57
N ASP A 67 -0.58 13.23 -15.53
CA ASP A 67 0.84 12.92 -15.47
C ASP A 67 1.07 11.41 -15.24
N ILE A 68 0.08 10.74 -14.65
CA ILE A 68 -0.05 9.29 -14.47
C ILE A 68 -1.44 8.83 -14.91
N ASP A 69 -1.56 7.57 -15.31
CA ASP A 69 -2.84 6.93 -15.68
C ASP A 69 -3.58 6.37 -14.48
N CYS A 70 -2.84 5.80 -13.52
CA CYS A 70 -3.40 5.25 -12.30
C CYS A 70 -2.44 5.39 -11.11
N ILE A 71 -2.98 5.22 -9.90
CA ILE A 71 -2.21 5.11 -8.66
C ILE A 71 -2.23 3.65 -8.24
N TRP A 72 -1.04 3.04 -8.16
CA TRP A 72 -0.89 1.66 -7.68
C TRP A 72 0.32 1.60 -6.74
N GLY A 73 0.06 1.67 -5.45
CA GLY A 73 1.08 1.76 -4.40
C GLY A 73 0.51 1.34 -3.06
N SER A 74 0.09 0.07 -2.91
CA SER A 74 -0.58 -0.43 -1.70
C SER A 74 -1.70 0.50 -1.22
N PHE A 75 -2.49 1.03 -2.14
CA PHE A 75 -3.46 2.07 -1.84
C PHE A 75 -4.76 1.48 -1.31
N SER A 76 -5.11 1.83 -0.06
CA SER A 76 -6.34 1.38 0.59
C SER A 76 -7.57 2.02 -0.05
N ILE A 77 -8.56 1.21 -0.41
CA ILE A 77 -9.83 1.65 -0.97
C ILE A 77 -10.68 2.35 0.10
N ASP A 78 -10.68 1.80 1.31
CA ASP A 78 -11.52 2.23 2.43
C ASP A 78 -11.39 3.72 2.74
N GLY A 79 -12.53 4.41 2.77
CA GLY A 79 -12.62 5.85 3.04
C GLY A 79 -12.34 6.75 1.83
N SER A 80 -11.97 6.17 0.69
CA SER A 80 -11.73 6.90 -0.57
C SER A 80 -12.57 6.43 -1.74
N GLU A 81 -13.59 5.60 -1.51
CA GLU A 81 -14.42 4.93 -2.51
C GLU A 81 -15.02 5.92 -3.50
N ASN A 82 -15.43 7.09 -3.02
CA ASN A 82 -16.06 8.12 -3.84
C ASN A 82 -15.07 9.11 -4.50
N GLN A 83 -13.77 8.95 -4.25
CA GLN A 83 -12.76 9.89 -4.76
C GLN A 83 -12.17 9.47 -6.10
N TYR A 84 -12.20 8.18 -6.41
CA TYR A 84 -11.58 7.56 -7.57
C TYR A 84 -12.53 6.55 -8.22
N HIS A 85 -12.22 6.13 -9.45
CA HIS A 85 -12.68 4.86 -9.98
C HIS A 85 -11.72 3.78 -9.53
N TRP A 86 -12.21 2.81 -8.76
CA TRP A 86 -11.40 1.77 -8.16
C TRP A 86 -11.57 0.43 -8.89
N THR A 87 -10.51 -0.34 -8.92
CA THR A 87 -10.63 -1.78 -9.16
C THR A 87 -11.26 -2.47 -7.95
N THR A 88 -11.69 -3.73 -8.12
CA THR A 88 -11.82 -4.64 -6.97
C THR A 88 -10.47 -4.77 -6.26
N PRO A 89 -10.45 -5.11 -4.96
CA PRO A 89 -9.18 -5.32 -4.26
C PRO A 89 -8.37 -6.45 -4.91
N TYR A 90 -7.08 -6.23 -5.17
CA TYR A 90 -6.18 -7.30 -5.61
C TYR A 90 -5.65 -8.13 -4.44
N MET A 91 -5.53 -7.55 -3.26
CA MET A 91 -5.20 -8.22 -2.00
C MET A 91 -5.75 -7.44 -0.81
N ILE A 92 -5.78 -8.06 0.36
CA ILE A 92 -5.99 -7.37 1.63
C ILE A 92 -4.66 -7.05 2.31
N SER A 93 -4.67 -6.09 3.23
CA SER A 93 -3.53 -5.78 4.07
C SER A 93 -3.98 -5.31 5.45
N ARG A 94 -3.24 -5.68 6.49
CA ARG A 94 -3.47 -5.21 7.85
C ARG A 94 -2.69 -3.92 8.08
N GLN A 95 -3.40 -2.87 8.49
CA GLN A 95 -2.78 -1.68 9.08
C GLN A 95 -2.52 -1.97 10.55
N VAL A 96 -1.28 -1.93 10.97
CA VAL A 96 -0.88 -2.33 12.33
C VAL A 96 -0.04 -1.27 13.02
N VAL A 97 0.07 -1.40 14.34
CA VAL A 97 0.97 -0.60 15.17
C VAL A 97 2.18 -1.45 15.54
N ALA A 98 3.36 -0.88 15.36
CA ALA A 98 4.61 -1.48 15.84
C ALA A 98 5.28 -0.56 16.87
N VAL A 99 5.89 -1.21 17.86
CA VAL A 99 6.58 -0.57 18.99
C VAL A 99 7.96 -1.19 19.17
N SER A 100 8.83 -0.56 19.94
CA SER A 100 10.08 -1.18 20.34
C SER A 100 9.80 -2.51 21.06
N LYS A 101 10.67 -3.51 20.89
CA LYS A 101 10.57 -4.83 21.52
C LYS A 101 10.34 -4.74 23.05
N ASP A 102 11.00 -3.79 23.70
CA ASP A 102 10.98 -3.61 25.14
C ASP A 102 9.89 -2.62 25.61
N SER A 103 8.98 -2.19 24.70
CA SER A 103 7.90 -1.27 25.03
C SER A 103 6.87 -1.90 25.96
N ASP A 104 6.28 -1.08 26.81
CA ASP A 104 5.14 -1.43 27.68
C ASP A 104 3.76 -1.33 27.00
N ILE A 105 3.72 -1.00 25.70
CA ILE A 105 2.51 -0.88 24.88
C ILE A 105 2.19 -2.26 24.30
N TYR A 106 1.10 -2.91 24.66
CA TYR A 106 0.67 -4.24 24.21
C TYR A 106 -0.64 -4.21 23.43
N THR A 107 -1.47 -3.21 23.66
CA THR A 107 -2.79 -3.02 23.03
C THR A 107 -2.93 -1.61 22.47
N LEU A 108 -3.95 -1.38 21.63
CA LEU A 108 -4.27 -0.03 21.15
C LEU A 108 -4.60 0.93 22.30
N ALA A 109 -5.23 0.43 23.37
CA ALA A 109 -5.55 1.24 24.54
C ALA A 109 -4.30 1.76 25.29
N ASP A 110 -3.17 1.05 25.22
CA ASP A 110 -1.91 1.47 25.85
C ASP A 110 -1.25 2.67 25.12
N LEU A 111 -1.81 3.07 23.98
CA LEU A 111 -1.37 4.28 23.26
C LEU A 111 -1.80 5.58 23.94
N GLU A 112 -2.57 5.54 25.05
CA GLU A 112 -2.97 6.76 25.78
C GLU A 112 -1.76 7.61 26.14
N GLY A 113 -1.79 8.87 25.71
CA GLY A 113 -0.71 9.83 25.95
C GLY A 113 0.61 9.48 25.28
N LYS A 114 0.66 8.55 24.34
CA LYS A 114 1.85 8.19 23.57
C LYS A 114 1.96 9.00 22.27
N ARG A 115 3.16 8.99 21.70
CA ARG A 115 3.49 9.65 20.42
C ARG A 115 3.53 8.59 19.32
N VAL A 116 2.82 8.82 18.24
CA VAL A 116 2.76 7.89 17.11
C VAL A 116 3.30 8.57 15.85
N ALA A 117 4.14 7.87 15.07
CA ALA A 117 4.57 8.34 13.76
C ALA A 117 3.90 7.55 12.65
N VAL A 118 3.41 8.27 11.64
CA VAL A 118 2.72 7.75 10.46
C VAL A 118 3.19 8.50 9.21
N GLN A 119 2.98 7.92 8.05
CA GLN A 119 3.13 8.68 6.81
C GLN A 119 1.87 9.54 6.60
N SER A 120 2.08 10.77 6.11
CA SER A 120 0.98 11.67 5.77
C SER A 120 0.11 11.13 4.62
N THR A 121 -1.16 11.49 4.63
CA THR A 121 -2.20 11.10 3.65
C THR A 121 -2.36 9.58 3.47
N THR A 122 -2.09 8.82 4.56
CA THR A 122 -2.28 7.36 4.60
C THR A 122 -3.43 6.98 5.53
N LYS A 123 -3.86 5.72 5.45
CA LYS A 123 -4.95 5.20 6.28
C LYS A 123 -4.65 5.26 7.79
N PRO A 124 -3.46 4.89 8.28
CA PRO A 124 -3.15 5.06 9.70
C PRO A 124 -3.27 6.51 10.19
N GLU A 125 -2.81 7.50 9.40
CA GLU A 125 -2.99 8.91 9.76
C GLU A 125 -4.47 9.27 9.90
N GLU A 126 -5.31 8.89 8.92
CA GLU A 126 -6.75 9.14 8.95
C GLU A 126 -7.40 8.54 10.20
N ILE A 127 -7.07 7.27 10.52
CA ILE A 127 -7.62 6.57 11.68
C ILE A 127 -7.28 7.34 12.98
N PHE A 128 -6.00 7.69 13.18
CA PHE A 128 -5.59 8.41 14.39
C PHE A 128 -6.13 9.85 14.46
N ALA A 129 -6.20 10.54 13.33
CA ALA A 129 -6.66 11.94 13.28
C ALA A 129 -8.18 12.08 13.39
N SER A 130 -8.96 11.07 12.99
CA SER A 130 -10.42 11.15 12.95
C SER A 130 -11.07 11.05 14.35
N HIS A 131 -10.40 10.43 15.31
CA HIS A 131 -10.93 10.12 16.64
C HIS A 131 -12.28 9.37 16.61
N THR A 132 -12.52 8.58 15.55
CA THR A 132 -13.78 7.85 15.38
C THR A 132 -13.74 6.41 15.87
N ASP A 133 -12.55 5.85 16.04
CA ASP A 133 -12.35 4.50 16.56
C ASP A 133 -12.23 4.54 18.10
N GLU A 134 -13.24 4.05 18.78
CA GLU A 134 -13.31 4.03 20.25
C GLU A 134 -12.20 3.17 20.92
N ARG A 135 -11.50 2.33 20.16
CA ARG A 135 -10.36 1.53 20.66
C ARG A 135 -9.10 2.36 20.83
N ILE A 136 -9.04 3.52 20.15
CA ILE A 136 -7.86 4.39 20.11
C ILE A 136 -8.05 5.52 21.12
N PRO A 137 -7.21 5.57 22.15
CA PRO A 137 -7.28 6.62 23.17
C PRO A 137 -6.72 7.96 22.64
N GLU A 138 -6.76 8.99 23.48
CA GLU A 138 -6.14 10.29 23.19
C GLU A 138 -4.61 10.15 23.14
N LEU A 139 -4.02 10.48 22.00
CA LEU A 139 -2.58 10.47 21.79
C LEU A 139 -1.95 11.78 22.27
N ALA A 140 -0.69 11.74 22.74
CA ALA A 140 0.05 12.96 23.03
C ALA A 140 0.42 13.71 21.75
N GLU A 141 0.79 13.00 20.69
CA GLU A 141 1.19 13.59 19.41
C GLU A 141 1.11 12.58 18.27
N ILE A 142 0.72 13.05 17.08
CA ILE A 142 0.79 12.30 15.82
C ILE A 142 1.84 12.99 14.94
N PHE A 143 2.96 12.33 14.70
CA PHE A 143 3.95 12.78 13.73
C PHE A 143 3.56 12.32 12.35
N SER A 144 3.00 13.22 11.56
CA SER A 144 2.66 13.00 10.17
C SER A 144 3.87 13.35 9.29
N LEU A 145 4.50 12.34 8.72
CA LEU A 145 5.75 12.47 7.98
C LEU A 145 5.51 12.23 6.49
N GLN A 146 5.97 13.16 5.65
CA GLN A 146 5.82 13.04 4.20
C GLN A 146 6.60 11.84 3.66
N ASN A 147 7.83 11.65 4.12
CA ASN A 147 8.65 10.52 3.74
C ASN A 147 8.44 9.35 4.73
N ARG A 148 7.89 8.26 4.21
CA ARG A 148 7.59 7.02 4.95
C ARG A 148 8.82 6.41 5.62
N GLU A 149 9.97 6.46 4.98
CA GLU A 149 11.20 5.87 5.52
C GLU A 149 11.61 6.52 6.85
N LEU A 150 11.12 7.73 7.13
CA LEU A 150 11.43 8.42 8.39
C LEU A 150 10.63 7.92 9.60
N ILE A 151 9.50 7.22 9.42
CA ILE A 151 8.72 6.73 10.57
C ILE A 151 9.51 5.74 11.42
N TYR A 152 10.30 4.86 10.79
CA TYR A 152 11.09 3.85 11.48
C TYR A 152 12.24 4.45 12.33
N PRO A 153 13.05 5.39 11.82
CA PRO A 153 13.98 6.15 12.65
C PRO A 153 13.32 6.91 13.81
N PHE A 154 12.09 7.42 13.64
CA PHE A 154 11.35 8.05 14.74
C PHE A 154 11.13 7.10 15.91
N LEU A 155 10.78 5.83 15.62
CA LEU A 155 10.64 4.80 16.65
C LEU A 155 12.01 4.42 17.24
N SER A 156 13.00 4.05 16.41
CA SER A 156 14.29 3.58 16.90
C SER A 156 15.10 4.65 17.68
N LYS A 157 14.86 5.93 17.40
CA LYS A 157 15.48 7.05 18.12
C LYS A 157 14.68 7.53 19.35
N GLY A 158 13.49 6.93 19.58
CA GLY A 158 12.61 7.32 20.69
C GLY A 158 11.93 8.68 20.51
N TYR A 159 11.85 9.20 19.27
CA TYR A 159 11.04 10.40 18.99
C TYR A 159 9.55 10.07 19.00
N ALA A 160 9.17 8.89 18.52
CA ALA A 160 7.85 8.30 18.67
C ALA A 160 7.92 7.06 19.55
N ASP A 161 6.81 6.73 20.21
CA ASP A 161 6.65 5.54 21.06
C ASP A 161 6.10 4.36 20.24
N ALA A 162 5.43 4.66 19.11
CA ALA A 162 4.90 3.70 18.17
C ALA A 162 4.95 4.25 16.74
N VAL A 163 4.86 3.33 15.75
CA VAL A 163 4.65 3.63 14.33
C VAL A 163 3.48 2.83 13.81
N ALA A 164 2.80 3.32 12.77
CA ALA A 164 1.74 2.57 12.13
C ALA A 164 1.89 2.60 10.60
N ALA A 165 1.73 1.41 10.01
CA ALA A 165 1.85 1.17 8.58
C ALA A 165 1.25 -0.19 8.20
N HIS A 166 1.38 -0.59 6.95
CA HIS A 166 1.09 -1.96 6.53
C HIS A 166 2.01 -2.97 7.23
N GLU A 167 1.45 -4.05 7.74
CA GLU A 167 2.19 -5.12 8.44
C GLU A 167 3.35 -5.66 7.60
N THR A 168 3.09 -5.96 6.33
CA THR A 168 4.10 -6.44 5.38
C THR A 168 5.29 -5.50 5.25
N ALA A 169 5.05 -4.19 5.23
CA ALA A 169 6.11 -3.20 5.12
C ALA A 169 6.92 -3.06 6.43
N ILE A 170 6.26 -3.16 7.58
CA ILE A 170 6.96 -3.19 8.88
C ILE A 170 7.84 -4.44 8.97
N LEU A 171 7.32 -5.61 8.61
CA LEU A 171 8.08 -6.87 8.61
C LEU A 171 9.28 -6.79 7.65
N GLN A 172 9.10 -6.24 6.45
CA GLN A 172 10.18 -6.04 5.50
C GLN A 172 11.26 -5.10 6.07
N CYS A 173 10.86 -3.97 6.65
CA CYS A 173 11.79 -3.03 7.28
C CYS A 173 12.57 -3.69 8.43
N MET A 174 11.90 -4.47 9.27
CA MET A 174 12.55 -5.22 10.35
C MET A 174 13.62 -6.18 9.81
N LYS A 175 13.32 -6.87 8.72
CA LYS A 175 14.24 -7.80 8.05
C LYS A 175 15.42 -7.07 7.41
N ASP A 176 15.18 -5.99 6.67
CA ASP A 176 16.21 -5.28 5.91
C ASP A 176 17.23 -4.56 6.79
N TYR A 177 16.79 -4.06 7.96
CA TYR A 177 17.59 -3.26 8.87
C TYR A 177 17.92 -3.95 10.20
N ASP A 178 17.62 -5.25 10.33
CA ASP A 178 17.83 -6.05 11.56
C ASP A 178 17.22 -5.36 12.80
N LEU A 179 15.95 -4.92 12.66
CA LEU A 179 15.23 -4.20 13.71
C LEU A 179 14.38 -5.15 14.54
N GLU A 180 14.39 -4.95 15.84
CA GLU A 180 13.60 -5.74 16.79
C GLU A 180 12.37 -4.91 17.26
N TYR A 181 11.35 -4.84 16.41
CA TYR A 181 10.05 -4.27 16.79
C TYR A 181 9.08 -5.39 17.19
N ARG A 182 8.05 -5.01 17.90
CA ARG A 182 6.91 -5.86 18.20
C ARG A 182 5.66 -5.22 17.59
N ILE A 183 4.98 -5.99 16.75
CA ILE A 183 3.69 -5.62 16.17
C ILE A 183 2.63 -5.97 17.20
N LEU A 184 1.66 -5.07 17.42
CA LEU A 184 0.50 -5.34 18.26
C LEU A 184 -0.41 -6.38 17.58
N GLU A 185 -0.97 -7.31 18.37
CA GLU A 185 -1.83 -8.37 17.82
C GLU A 185 -3.12 -7.79 17.19
N GLU A 186 -3.67 -6.76 17.83
CA GLU A 186 -4.87 -6.09 17.35
C GLU A 186 -4.50 -5.11 16.22
N PRO A 187 -5.01 -5.31 14.98
CA PRO A 187 -4.77 -4.37 13.90
C PRO A 187 -5.60 -3.10 14.08
N LEU A 188 -5.12 -1.99 13.52
CA LEU A 188 -5.92 -0.78 13.37
C LEU A 188 -7.11 -1.06 12.46
N GLN A 189 -6.84 -1.65 11.30
CA GLN A 189 -7.84 -2.03 10.31
C GLN A 189 -7.26 -3.05 9.34
N THR A 190 -8.09 -3.95 8.83
CA THR A 190 -7.81 -4.72 7.62
C THR A 190 -8.45 -3.98 6.45
N VAL A 191 -7.70 -3.73 5.40
CA VAL A 191 -8.10 -2.92 4.24
C VAL A 191 -7.92 -3.69 2.94
N GLY A 192 -8.79 -3.43 1.97
CA GLY A 192 -8.61 -3.85 0.60
C GLY A 192 -7.63 -2.91 -0.13
N LEU A 193 -6.64 -3.47 -0.83
CA LEU A 193 -5.73 -2.72 -1.68
C LEU A 193 -6.22 -2.75 -3.13
N GLY A 194 -6.40 -1.58 -3.73
CA GLY A 194 -6.89 -1.44 -5.09
C GLY A 194 -6.06 -0.48 -5.92
N VAL A 195 -6.38 -0.44 -7.20
CA VAL A 195 -5.81 0.51 -8.16
C VAL A 195 -6.80 1.64 -8.39
N ALA A 196 -6.34 2.87 -8.22
CA ALA A 196 -7.19 4.06 -8.35
C ALA A 196 -6.96 4.75 -9.69
N PHE A 197 -8.04 4.99 -10.41
CA PHE A 197 -8.09 5.79 -11.63
C PHE A 197 -8.83 7.11 -11.37
N SER A 198 -8.58 8.09 -12.22
CA SER A 198 -9.34 9.34 -12.14
C SER A 198 -10.83 9.08 -12.31
N LYS A 199 -11.67 9.68 -11.47
CA LYS A 199 -13.14 9.60 -11.66
C LYS A 199 -13.66 10.28 -12.93
N TYR A 200 -12.77 10.93 -13.68
CA TYR A 200 -13.03 11.49 -15.00
C TYR A 200 -12.45 10.63 -16.13
N ASP A 201 -11.90 9.46 -15.78
CA ASP A 201 -11.46 8.45 -16.76
C ASP A 201 -12.67 7.63 -17.18
N ASP A 202 -13.02 7.69 -18.46
CA ASP A 202 -14.16 6.97 -19.06
C ASP A 202 -13.72 5.75 -19.89
N ARG A 203 -12.44 5.38 -19.80
CA ARG A 203 -11.89 4.22 -20.54
C ARG A 203 -12.40 2.87 -20.01
N GLY A 204 -12.82 2.80 -18.75
CA GLY A 204 -13.29 1.57 -18.10
C GLY A 204 -12.17 0.58 -17.75
N ILE A 205 -10.91 1.03 -17.74
CA ILE A 205 -9.74 0.20 -17.45
C ILE A 205 -9.84 -0.43 -16.06
N GLU A 206 -10.39 0.27 -15.07
CA GLU A 206 -10.58 -0.24 -13.71
C GLU A 206 -11.48 -1.48 -13.67
N THR A 207 -12.46 -1.55 -14.56
CA THR A 207 -13.36 -2.69 -14.69
C THR A 207 -12.66 -3.86 -15.36
N GLU A 208 -11.94 -3.61 -16.47
CA GLU A 208 -11.16 -4.63 -17.16
C GLU A 208 -10.05 -5.20 -16.26
N LEU A 209 -9.35 -4.33 -15.52
CA LEU A 209 -8.30 -4.73 -14.60
C LEU A 209 -8.86 -5.55 -13.42
N SER A 210 -10.05 -5.21 -12.93
CA SER A 210 -10.76 -6.01 -11.91
C SER A 210 -11.03 -7.44 -12.39
N GLN A 211 -11.45 -7.59 -13.64
CA GLN A 211 -11.63 -8.92 -14.23
C GLN A 211 -10.30 -9.68 -14.35
N VAL A 212 -9.22 -8.99 -14.71
CA VAL A 212 -7.89 -9.62 -14.77
C VAL A 212 -7.45 -10.10 -13.38
N PHE A 213 -7.76 -9.36 -12.30
CA PHE A 213 -7.45 -9.84 -10.95
C PHE A 213 -8.21 -11.12 -10.59
N GLU A 214 -9.49 -11.24 -10.98
CA GLU A 214 -10.23 -12.48 -10.78
C GLU A 214 -9.60 -13.63 -11.59
N ASP A 215 -9.27 -13.38 -12.87
CA ASP A 215 -8.61 -14.38 -13.72
C ASP A 215 -7.26 -14.82 -13.13
N MET A 216 -6.47 -13.89 -12.58
CA MET A 216 -5.18 -14.19 -11.92
C MET A 216 -5.34 -14.95 -10.59
N ARG A 217 -6.47 -14.77 -9.88
CA ARG A 217 -6.82 -15.60 -8.71
C ARG A 217 -7.19 -17.00 -9.14
N GLU A 218 -8.05 -17.14 -10.17
CA GLU A 218 -8.54 -18.42 -10.64
C GLU A 218 -7.41 -19.29 -11.22
N ASP A 219 -6.46 -18.70 -11.93
CA ASP A 219 -5.34 -19.44 -12.54
C ASP A 219 -4.11 -19.58 -11.62
N GLY A 220 -4.14 -18.98 -10.41
CA GLY A 220 -3.08 -19.08 -9.40
C GLY A 220 -1.92 -18.10 -9.58
N THR A 221 -1.90 -17.29 -10.63
CA THR A 221 -0.78 -16.37 -10.92
C THR A 221 -0.62 -15.33 -9.82
N LEU A 222 -1.73 -14.87 -9.22
CA LEU A 222 -1.68 -13.85 -8.15
C LEU A 222 -0.98 -14.43 -6.92
N GLU A 223 -1.31 -15.64 -6.50
CA GLU A 223 -0.65 -16.34 -5.38
C GLU A 223 0.83 -16.59 -5.68
N GLU A 224 1.18 -17.08 -6.88
CA GLU A 224 2.57 -17.33 -7.30
C GLU A 224 3.42 -16.04 -7.24
N ILE A 225 2.87 -14.88 -7.60
CA ILE A 225 3.56 -13.60 -7.47
C ILE A 225 3.78 -13.24 -6.00
N LEU A 226 2.76 -13.39 -5.15
CA LEU A 226 2.86 -13.07 -3.72
C LEU A 226 3.84 -13.97 -2.97
N GLU A 227 3.98 -15.26 -3.34
CA GLU A 227 4.95 -16.20 -2.76
C GLU A 227 6.40 -15.72 -2.85
N ASN A 228 6.74 -14.87 -3.81
CA ASN A 228 8.09 -14.30 -3.92
C ASN A 228 8.40 -13.30 -2.78
N TYR A 229 7.40 -12.78 -2.10
CA TYR A 229 7.51 -11.68 -1.14
C TYR A 229 6.99 -12.04 0.26
N LEU A 230 5.99 -12.91 0.35
CA LEU A 230 5.24 -13.21 1.57
C LEU A 230 5.39 -14.69 1.94
N GLU A 231 5.53 -14.97 3.24
CA GLU A 231 5.64 -16.34 3.73
C GLU A 231 4.30 -17.10 3.70
N HIS A 232 3.19 -16.37 3.83
CA HIS A 232 1.80 -16.89 3.86
C HIS A 232 0.92 -16.04 2.92
N PRO A 233 1.07 -16.17 1.58
CA PRO A 233 0.32 -15.37 0.62
C PRO A 233 -1.20 -15.56 0.71
N GLU A 234 -1.65 -16.76 1.11
CA GLU A 234 -3.05 -17.10 1.30
C GLU A 234 -3.78 -16.18 2.27
N ASP A 235 -3.09 -15.67 3.30
CA ASP A 235 -3.66 -14.76 4.30
C ASP A 235 -4.03 -13.37 3.72
N TYR A 236 -3.54 -13.05 2.53
CA TYR A 236 -3.75 -11.76 1.87
C TYR A 236 -4.71 -11.82 0.69
N LEU A 237 -5.21 -13.00 0.34
CA LEU A 237 -6.06 -13.23 -0.83
C LEU A 237 -7.57 -13.26 -0.52
N GLU A 238 -7.97 -13.36 0.75
CA GLU A 238 -9.37 -13.39 1.18
C GLU A 238 -10.02 -11.99 1.13
N VAL A 239 -10.19 -11.43 -0.08
CA VAL A 239 -10.71 -10.07 -0.30
C VAL A 239 -12.18 -9.88 0.07
N ASP A 240 -12.96 -10.95 0.13
CA ASP A 240 -14.39 -10.91 0.47
C ASP A 240 -14.68 -10.57 1.96
N THR A 241 -13.65 -10.55 2.81
CA THR A 241 -13.80 -10.29 4.26
C THR A 241 -13.80 -8.79 4.60
N CYS A 242 -13.54 -7.92 3.64
CA CYS A 242 -13.48 -6.46 3.84
C CYS A 242 -14.85 -5.77 3.80
N GLU A 243 -15.94 -6.49 3.48
CA GLU A 243 -17.31 -5.96 3.57
C GLU A 243 -17.87 -6.09 4.99
N LYS A 244 -17.58 -5.11 5.89
CA LYS A 244 -18.49 -4.78 7.02
C LYS A 244 -18.12 -3.44 7.63
#